data_63749a6af854d6cd10c75081bfcb2a9b
#
_entry.id   63749a6af854d6cd10c75081bfcb2a9b
#
_cell.length_a   1.000
_cell.length_b   1.000
_cell.length_c   1.000
_cell.angle_alpha   90.00
_cell.angle_beta   90.00
_cell.angle_gamma   90.00
#
_symmetry.space_group_name_H-M   'P 1'
#
loop_
_entity.id
_entity.type
_entity.pdbx_description
1 polymer ?
#
loop_
_entity_poly.entity_id
_entity_poly.type
_entity_poly.pdbx_seq_one_letter_code
_entity_poly.pdbx_strand_id
1 'polypeptide(L)'
;MLSSIKLVFSYLMILACLIIFPGCASPPQKLDPSKTGPQVVVNPETIRLGVVKMRDTNIVFEGSGFQAKPGDSVLITLTGPNETRVIAAEAPIKPDGTFKATVLPLTKIMEFLKADVTFDDRFKNVVVISCPPIPEGIYTAKVESMMSKQTAETKLIVKGKTLIDSLKDWIGKLKGKIQYNLN
;
A
#
# COMPACT_ATOMS: atom_id res chain seq x y z
N MET A 1 10.93 -12.94 49.41
CA MET A 1 9.78 -13.04 48.51
C MET A 1 9.30 -11.69 47.95
N LEU A 2 9.19 -10.65 48.73
CA LEU A 2 8.75 -9.29 48.27
C LEU A 2 9.71 -8.62 47.27
N SER A 3 11.03 -8.90 47.33
CA SER A 3 12.04 -8.31 46.44
C SER A 3 11.91 -8.83 44.99
N SER A 4 11.64 -10.11 44.81
CA SER A 4 11.49 -10.74 43.47
C SER A 4 10.24 -10.24 42.72
N ILE A 5 9.17 -9.97 43.46
CA ILE A 5 7.92 -9.44 42.87
C ILE A 5 8.12 -8.01 42.34
N LYS A 6 8.85 -7.16 43.06
CA LYS A 6 9.16 -5.79 42.62
C LYS A 6 10.03 -5.79 41.36
N LEU A 7 10.97 -6.73 41.26
CA LEU A 7 11.84 -6.86 40.08
C LEU A 7 11.02 -7.28 38.84
N VAL A 8 10.13 -8.25 38.96
CA VAL A 8 9.26 -8.71 37.87
C VAL A 8 8.32 -7.59 37.41
N PHE A 9 7.75 -6.84 38.36
CA PHE A 9 6.88 -5.69 38.03
C PHE A 9 7.64 -4.57 37.31
N SER A 10 8.90 -4.31 37.69
CA SER A 10 9.76 -3.32 37.05
C SER A 10 10.11 -3.73 35.61
N TYR A 11 10.42 -5.01 35.38
CA TYR A 11 10.66 -5.53 34.00
C TYR A 11 9.40 -5.49 33.14
N LEU A 12 8.22 -5.79 33.71
CA LEU A 12 6.96 -5.73 32.99
C LEU A 12 6.61 -4.28 32.59
N MET A 13 6.89 -3.32 33.46
CA MET A 13 6.69 -1.88 33.18
C MET A 13 7.63 -1.36 32.09
N ILE A 14 8.89 -1.77 32.11
CA ILE A 14 9.87 -1.38 31.07
C ILE A 14 9.47 -2.01 29.73
N LEU A 15 9.01 -3.27 29.73
CA LEU A 15 8.55 -3.95 28.52
C LEU A 15 7.28 -3.27 27.95
N ALA A 16 6.36 -2.82 28.80
CA ALA A 16 5.16 -2.10 28.39
C ALA A 16 5.49 -0.71 27.80
N CYS A 17 6.49 0.01 28.33
CA CYS A 17 6.93 1.30 27.77
C CYS A 17 7.59 1.18 26.40
N LEU A 18 8.23 0.05 26.09
CA LEU A 18 8.85 -0.18 24.77
C LEU A 18 7.83 -0.43 23.63
N ILE A 19 6.56 -0.71 23.97
CA ILE A 19 5.50 -1.00 22.99
C ILE A 19 4.76 0.27 22.53
N ILE A 20 4.97 1.42 23.19
CA ILE A 20 4.21 2.68 22.94
C ILE A 20 5.03 3.66 22.07
N PHE A 21 5.89 3.19 21.17
CA PHE A 21 6.36 4.10 20.14
C PHE A 21 5.34 4.12 18.99
N PRO A 22 4.50 5.18 18.89
CA PRO A 22 3.71 5.40 17.69
C PRO A 22 4.72 5.57 16.56
N GLY A 23 4.74 4.62 15.62
CA GLY A 23 5.51 4.77 14.41
C GLY A 23 5.15 6.12 13.78
N CYS A 24 6.12 7.03 13.61
CA CYS A 24 5.93 8.29 12.92
C CYS A 24 5.37 7.99 11.53
N ALA A 25 4.07 8.07 11.37
CA ALA A 25 3.46 8.13 10.06
C ALA A 25 3.84 9.48 9.46
N SER A 26 4.51 9.48 8.31
CA SER A 26 4.75 10.72 7.57
C SER A 26 3.42 11.44 7.34
N PRO A 27 3.39 12.77 7.50
CA PRO A 27 2.17 13.52 7.22
C PRO A 27 1.73 13.28 5.77
N PRO A 28 0.42 13.27 5.49
CA PRO A 28 -0.07 13.05 4.15
C PRO A 28 0.46 14.14 3.20
N GLN A 29 0.92 13.72 2.03
CA GLN A 29 1.33 14.64 0.97
C GLN A 29 0.11 15.43 0.49
N LYS A 30 0.33 16.71 0.15
CA LYS A 30 -0.70 17.59 -0.38
C LYS A 30 -0.26 18.13 -1.74
N LEU A 31 -1.24 18.35 -2.63
CA LEU A 31 -1.03 19.05 -3.89
C LEU A 31 -0.63 20.51 -3.60
N ASP A 32 0.29 21.04 -4.40
CA ASP A 32 0.75 22.41 -4.28
C ASP A 32 -0.19 23.32 -5.09
N PRO A 33 -0.98 24.20 -4.45
CA PRO A 33 -1.93 25.06 -5.16
C PRO A 33 -1.25 26.13 -6.02
N SER A 34 0.03 26.39 -5.81
CA SER A 34 0.80 27.38 -6.60
C SER A 34 1.38 26.79 -7.88
N LYS A 35 1.43 25.47 -8.00
CA LYS A 35 2.00 24.78 -9.15
C LYS A 35 1.00 24.75 -10.31
N THR A 36 1.42 25.24 -11.47
CA THR A 36 0.65 25.15 -12.71
C THR A 36 0.93 23.83 -13.44
N GLY A 37 -0.12 23.25 -14.05
CA GLY A 37 -0.05 22.00 -14.80
C GLY A 37 -0.29 20.73 -13.98
N PRO A 38 -0.18 19.56 -14.62
CA PRO A 38 -0.48 18.29 -13.98
C PRO A 38 0.44 18.00 -12.80
N GLN A 39 -0.15 17.63 -11.67
CA GLN A 39 0.56 17.17 -10.48
C GLN A 39 -0.17 16.01 -9.84
N VAL A 40 0.57 15.19 -9.08
CA VAL A 40 0.05 14.02 -8.38
C VAL A 40 0.78 13.82 -7.06
N VAL A 41 0.04 13.36 -6.07
CA VAL A 41 0.57 12.89 -4.77
C VAL A 41 0.00 11.51 -4.48
N VAL A 42 0.69 10.74 -3.62
CA VAL A 42 0.23 9.44 -3.14
C VAL A 42 0.21 9.41 -1.61
N ASN A 43 -0.86 8.88 -1.07
CA ASN A 43 -1.01 8.70 0.38
C ASN A 43 -1.45 7.25 0.71
N PRO A 44 -0.67 6.56 1.59
CA PRO A 44 0.60 6.99 2.17
C PRO A 44 1.74 6.91 1.14
N GLU A 45 2.79 7.73 1.32
CA GLU A 45 4.01 7.68 0.49
C GLU A 45 4.80 6.36 0.66
N THR A 46 4.67 5.73 1.81
CA THR A 46 5.34 4.46 2.13
C THR A 46 4.32 3.37 2.41
N ILE A 47 4.47 2.23 1.74
CA ILE A 47 3.67 1.02 1.94
C ILE A 47 4.55 -0.17 2.36
N ARG A 48 3.94 -1.23 2.92
CA ARG A 48 4.63 -2.44 3.36
C ARG A 48 3.98 -3.70 2.80
N LEU A 49 4.80 -4.67 2.44
CA LEU A 49 4.40 -5.89 1.73
C LEU A 49 3.88 -7.03 2.63
N GLY A 50 3.54 -6.76 3.90
CA GLY A 50 2.79 -7.73 4.72
C GLY A 50 1.37 -7.92 4.18
N VAL A 51 0.87 -9.15 4.08
CA VAL A 51 -0.44 -9.47 3.45
C VAL A 51 -1.58 -8.74 4.16
N VAL A 52 -1.64 -8.88 5.49
CA VAL A 52 -2.68 -8.20 6.30
C VAL A 52 -2.49 -6.68 6.22
N LYS A 53 -1.26 -6.20 6.32
CA LYS A 53 -0.95 -4.77 6.27
C LYS A 53 -1.31 -4.17 4.91
N MET A 54 -0.94 -4.83 3.80
CA MET A 54 -1.24 -4.36 2.45
C MET A 54 -2.74 -4.30 2.19
N ARG A 55 -3.48 -5.34 2.59
CA ARG A 55 -4.94 -5.37 2.45
C ARG A 55 -5.59 -4.17 3.15
N ASP A 56 -5.15 -3.88 4.37
CA ASP A 56 -5.75 -2.86 5.24
C ASP A 56 -5.22 -1.44 4.95
N THR A 57 -4.13 -1.30 4.18
CA THR A 57 -3.59 0.02 3.79
C THR A 57 -4.43 0.61 2.65
N ASN A 58 -4.98 1.81 2.86
CA ASN A 58 -5.67 2.54 1.80
C ASN A 58 -4.65 3.37 1.02
N ILE A 59 -4.35 2.96 -0.23
CA ILE A 59 -3.42 3.65 -1.12
C ILE A 59 -4.24 4.51 -2.07
N VAL A 60 -4.04 5.84 -2.00
CA VAL A 60 -4.81 6.82 -2.78
C VAL A 60 -3.86 7.73 -3.53
N PHE A 61 -4.07 7.87 -4.81
CA PHE A 61 -3.45 8.87 -5.65
C PHE A 61 -4.45 10.02 -5.86
N GLU A 62 -4.00 11.24 -5.62
CA GLU A 62 -4.77 12.45 -5.87
C GLU A 62 -3.98 13.36 -6.80
N GLY A 63 -4.63 13.90 -7.82
CA GLY A 63 -3.99 14.79 -8.77
C GLY A 63 -4.86 15.96 -9.17
N SER A 64 -4.21 16.99 -9.72
CA SER A 64 -4.86 18.18 -10.23
C SER A 64 -4.11 18.76 -11.43
N GLY A 65 -4.74 19.72 -12.12
CA GLY A 65 -4.14 20.40 -13.26
C GLY A 65 -4.17 19.59 -14.57
N PHE A 66 -4.92 18.49 -14.62
CA PHE A 66 -5.14 17.73 -15.84
C PHE A 66 -6.22 18.41 -16.69
N GLN A 67 -6.02 18.37 -18.01
CA GLN A 67 -7.03 18.88 -18.94
C GLN A 67 -8.25 17.93 -18.93
N ALA A 68 -9.37 18.42 -18.44
CA ALA A 68 -10.60 17.65 -18.43
C ALA A 68 -11.21 17.56 -19.84
N LYS A 69 -11.26 16.35 -20.39
CA LYS A 69 -12.05 16.04 -21.58
C LYS A 69 -13.20 15.11 -21.17
N PRO A 70 -14.38 15.24 -21.80
CA PRO A 70 -15.49 14.35 -21.49
C PRO A 70 -15.10 12.88 -21.65
N GLY A 71 -15.26 12.08 -20.60
CA GLY A 71 -14.92 10.66 -20.59
C GLY A 71 -13.42 10.32 -20.46
N ASP A 72 -12.55 11.32 -20.20
CA ASP A 72 -11.13 11.05 -19.98
C ASP A 72 -10.87 10.45 -18.60
N SER A 73 -9.90 9.56 -18.54
CA SER A 73 -9.43 8.92 -17.30
C SER A 73 -7.91 8.97 -17.23
N VAL A 74 -7.38 8.80 -16.03
CA VAL A 74 -5.96 8.61 -15.79
C VAL A 74 -5.66 7.14 -15.53
N LEU A 75 -4.55 6.65 -16.12
CA LEU A 75 -3.94 5.37 -15.79
C LEU A 75 -2.71 5.60 -14.91
N ILE A 76 -2.59 4.87 -13.83
CA ILE A 76 -1.48 4.97 -12.88
C ILE A 76 -0.64 3.71 -12.97
N THR A 77 0.61 3.89 -13.43
CA THR A 77 1.60 2.83 -13.57
C THR A 77 2.76 3.10 -12.62
N LEU A 78 3.16 2.08 -11.87
CA LEU A 78 4.36 2.11 -11.03
C LEU A 78 5.50 1.43 -11.77
N THR A 79 6.66 2.06 -11.82
CA THR A 79 7.91 1.47 -12.31
C THR A 79 8.94 1.51 -11.20
N GLY A 80 9.54 0.38 -10.89
CA GLY A 80 10.42 0.20 -9.75
C GLY A 80 11.67 -0.64 -10.05
N PRO A 81 12.32 -1.17 -9.00
CA PRO A 81 13.52 -1.99 -9.14
C PRO A 81 13.30 -3.20 -10.06
N ASN A 82 14.38 -3.63 -10.72
CA ASN A 82 14.40 -4.78 -11.63
C ASN A 82 13.35 -4.67 -12.76
N GLU A 83 13.10 -3.44 -13.26
CA GLU A 83 12.10 -3.17 -14.29
C GLU A 83 10.67 -3.60 -13.92
N THR A 84 10.43 -3.78 -12.63
CA THR A 84 9.10 -4.15 -12.14
C THR A 84 8.09 -3.09 -12.53
N ARG A 85 7.01 -3.53 -13.18
CA ARG A 85 5.91 -2.67 -13.60
C ARG A 85 4.59 -3.16 -13.01
N VAL A 86 3.81 -2.24 -12.47
CA VAL A 86 2.51 -2.52 -11.82
C VAL A 86 1.49 -1.50 -12.32
N ILE A 87 0.34 -1.96 -12.77
CA ILE A 87 -0.82 -1.09 -13.00
C ILE A 87 -1.55 -0.96 -11.66
N ALA A 88 -1.46 0.23 -11.06
CA ALA A 88 -1.93 0.45 -9.71
C ALA A 88 -3.42 0.81 -9.64
N ALA A 89 -3.87 1.73 -10.49
CA ALA A 89 -5.26 2.20 -10.50
C ALA A 89 -5.60 2.94 -11.79
N GLU A 90 -6.89 3.11 -12.02
CA GLU A 90 -7.47 3.99 -13.01
C GLU A 90 -8.56 4.84 -12.33
N ALA A 91 -8.74 6.08 -12.78
CA ALA A 91 -9.82 6.95 -12.30
C ALA A 91 -10.22 8.00 -13.34
N PRO A 92 -11.51 8.40 -13.38
CA PRO A 92 -11.96 9.48 -14.24
C PRO A 92 -11.39 10.83 -13.81
N ILE A 93 -11.11 11.69 -14.77
CA ILE A 93 -10.76 13.10 -14.55
C ILE A 93 -12.06 13.89 -14.39
N LYS A 94 -12.17 14.62 -13.30
CA LYS A 94 -13.32 15.49 -13.05
C LYS A 94 -13.27 16.76 -13.93
N PRO A 95 -14.41 17.47 -14.12
CA PRO A 95 -14.45 18.70 -14.91
C PRO A 95 -13.50 19.80 -14.42
N ASP A 96 -13.13 19.80 -13.14
CA ASP A 96 -12.17 20.74 -12.54
C ASP A 96 -10.69 20.34 -12.76
N GLY A 97 -10.44 19.29 -13.53
CA GLY A 97 -9.09 18.78 -13.79
C GLY A 97 -8.47 18.00 -12.64
N THR A 98 -9.26 17.61 -11.63
CA THR A 98 -8.80 16.78 -10.51
C THR A 98 -9.19 15.33 -10.72
N PHE A 99 -8.45 14.42 -10.07
CA PHE A 99 -8.83 13.02 -9.94
C PHE A 99 -8.49 12.47 -8.56
N LYS A 100 -9.15 11.38 -8.19
CA LYS A 100 -8.83 10.59 -7.01
C LYS A 100 -8.94 9.11 -7.37
N ALA A 101 -7.81 8.41 -7.34
CA ALA A 101 -7.71 6.99 -7.65
C ALA A 101 -7.32 6.21 -6.40
N THR A 102 -8.12 5.22 -6.04
CA THR A 102 -7.83 4.30 -4.93
C THR A 102 -7.40 2.96 -5.48
N VAL A 103 -6.27 2.44 -4.99
CA VAL A 103 -5.82 1.09 -5.36
C VAL A 103 -6.76 0.06 -4.74
N LEU A 104 -7.41 -0.71 -5.58
CA LEU A 104 -8.39 -1.71 -5.15
C LEU A 104 -7.75 -2.84 -4.33
N PRO A 105 -8.47 -3.45 -3.38
CA PRO A 105 -7.96 -4.56 -2.58
C PRO A 105 -7.42 -5.71 -3.44
N LEU A 106 -8.13 -6.06 -4.51
CA LEU A 106 -7.72 -7.14 -5.42
C LEU A 106 -6.42 -6.77 -6.14
N THR A 107 -6.30 -5.56 -6.67
CA THR A 107 -5.06 -5.05 -7.29
C THR A 107 -3.87 -5.11 -6.33
N LYS A 108 -4.07 -4.75 -5.06
CA LYS A 108 -3.03 -4.85 -4.04
C LYS A 108 -2.54 -6.30 -3.85
N ILE A 109 -3.45 -7.26 -3.84
CA ILE A 109 -3.11 -8.67 -3.68
C ILE A 109 -2.44 -9.21 -4.94
N MET A 110 -3.04 -9.01 -6.11
CA MET A 110 -2.54 -9.59 -7.36
C MET A 110 -1.27 -8.91 -7.85
N GLU A 111 -1.24 -7.58 -7.83
CA GLU A 111 -0.14 -6.83 -8.45
C GLU A 111 1.03 -6.56 -7.50
N PHE A 112 0.78 -6.27 -6.23
CA PHE A 112 1.85 -5.96 -5.28
C PHE A 112 2.35 -7.20 -4.54
N LEU A 113 1.45 -8.07 -4.10
CA LEU A 113 1.83 -9.29 -3.38
C LEU A 113 2.07 -10.48 -4.31
N LYS A 114 1.75 -10.36 -5.63
CA LYS A 114 1.82 -11.45 -6.62
C LYS A 114 1.12 -12.71 -6.11
N ALA A 115 -0.04 -12.51 -5.49
CA ALA A 115 -0.85 -13.54 -4.87
C ALA A 115 -2.23 -13.62 -5.53
N ASP A 116 -2.85 -14.77 -5.42
CA ASP A 116 -4.21 -15.01 -5.90
C ASP A 116 -5.21 -14.93 -4.75
N VAL A 117 -6.49 -14.73 -5.10
CA VAL A 117 -7.59 -14.83 -4.15
C VAL A 117 -8.47 -16.02 -4.56
N THR A 118 -8.64 -16.96 -3.66
CA THR A 118 -9.55 -18.10 -3.83
C THR A 118 -10.59 -18.13 -2.71
N PHE A 119 -11.50 -19.10 -2.77
CA PHE A 119 -12.49 -19.33 -1.73
C PHE A 119 -12.20 -20.66 -1.05
N ASP A 120 -12.34 -20.70 0.28
CA ASP A 120 -12.36 -21.96 1.03
C ASP A 120 -13.72 -22.67 0.87
N ASP A 121 -13.81 -23.88 1.45
CA ASP A 121 -15.05 -24.69 1.43
C ASP A 121 -16.25 -23.98 2.09
N ARG A 122 -16.02 -22.88 2.80
CA ARG A 122 -17.04 -22.05 3.46
C ARG A 122 -17.27 -20.73 2.71
N PHE A 123 -16.84 -20.62 1.46
CA PHE A 123 -16.93 -19.42 0.62
C PHE A 123 -16.26 -18.18 1.23
N LYS A 124 -15.21 -18.35 2.06
CA LYS A 124 -14.42 -17.26 2.60
C LYS A 124 -13.21 -17.01 1.71
N ASN A 125 -12.89 -15.74 1.49
CA ASN A 125 -11.72 -15.35 0.73
C ASN A 125 -10.42 -15.79 1.42
N VAL A 126 -9.58 -16.49 0.67
CA VAL A 126 -8.24 -16.93 1.06
C VAL A 126 -7.23 -16.33 0.09
N VAL A 127 -6.19 -15.70 0.63
CA VAL A 127 -5.06 -15.18 -0.16
C VAL A 127 -4.04 -16.30 -0.31
N VAL A 128 -3.75 -16.69 -1.55
CA VAL A 128 -2.78 -17.74 -1.89
C VAL A 128 -1.52 -17.10 -2.46
N ILE A 129 -0.41 -17.23 -1.76
CA ILE A 129 0.88 -16.67 -2.17
C ILE A 129 1.66 -17.78 -2.88
N SER A 130 1.81 -17.63 -4.20
CA SER A 130 2.52 -18.59 -5.08
C SER A 130 3.84 -18.01 -5.59
N CYS A 131 4.04 -16.70 -5.52
CA CYS A 131 5.24 -16.02 -5.98
C CYS A 131 5.71 -15.00 -4.93
N PRO A 132 7.00 -14.61 -4.96
CA PRO A 132 7.47 -13.49 -4.17
C PRO A 132 6.73 -12.19 -4.55
N PRO A 133 6.45 -11.30 -3.58
CA PRO A 133 5.88 -10.00 -3.87
C PRO A 133 6.84 -9.14 -4.70
N ILE A 134 6.37 -7.98 -5.17
CA ILE A 134 7.23 -7.02 -5.88
C ILE A 134 8.46 -6.64 -5.04
N PRO A 135 9.61 -6.31 -5.65
CA PRO A 135 10.80 -5.90 -4.93
C PRO A 135 10.58 -4.68 -4.03
N GLU A 136 11.31 -4.63 -2.92
CA GLU A 136 11.41 -3.42 -2.10
C GLU A 136 12.17 -2.33 -2.86
N GLY A 137 11.81 -1.07 -2.62
CA GLY A 137 12.52 0.06 -3.22
C GLY A 137 11.61 1.26 -3.48
N ILE A 138 12.15 2.19 -4.25
CA ILE A 138 11.43 3.40 -4.66
C ILE A 138 10.82 3.13 -6.04
N TYR A 139 9.52 3.35 -6.13
CA TYR A 139 8.75 3.26 -7.37
C TYR A 139 8.39 4.66 -7.85
N THR A 140 8.56 4.91 -9.13
CA THR A 140 8.00 6.08 -9.80
C THR A 140 6.57 5.76 -10.21
N ALA A 141 5.62 6.47 -9.62
CA ALA A 141 4.22 6.41 -10.03
C ALA A 141 3.99 7.43 -11.14
N LYS A 142 3.89 6.95 -12.37
CA LYS A 142 3.51 7.75 -13.54
C LYS A 142 2.00 7.72 -13.69
N VAL A 143 1.39 8.88 -13.71
CA VAL A 143 -0.01 9.11 -14.04
C VAL A 143 -0.08 9.65 -15.45
N GLU A 144 -0.87 9.03 -16.31
CA GLU A 144 -1.07 9.44 -17.70
C GLU A 144 -2.55 9.54 -18.02
N SER A 145 -3.01 10.70 -18.49
CA SER A 145 -4.35 10.86 -19.05
C SER A 145 -4.48 10.10 -20.37
N MET A 146 -5.55 9.35 -20.53
CA MET A 146 -5.76 8.48 -21.69
C MET A 146 -6.00 9.27 -22.99
N MET A 147 -6.68 10.40 -22.91
CA MET A 147 -7.04 11.23 -24.08
C MET A 147 -6.10 12.43 -24.27
N SER A 148 -5.78 13.16 -23.20
CA SER A 148 -4.95 14.38 -23.33
C SER A 148 -3.46 14.06 -23.34
N LYS A 149 -3.06 12.85 -22.98
CA LYS A 149 -1.66 12.39 -22.86
C LYS A 149 -0.81 13.22 -21.89
N GLN A 150 -1.44 14.01 -21.07
CA GLN A 150 -0.75 14.73 -20.00
C GLN A 150 -0.25 13.74 -18.95
N THR A 151 0.92 14.03 -18.39
CA THR A 151 1.57 13.15 -17.42
C THR A 151 1.98 13.91 -16.17
N ALA A 152 1.95 13.23 -15.04
CA ALA A 152 2.55 13.67 -13.78
C ALA A 152 3.19 12.46 -13.08
N GLU A 153 4.18 12.73 -12.23
CA GLU A 153 4.89 11.68 -11.52
C GLU A 153 4.99 11.98 -10.02
N THR A 154 4.98 10.92 -9.23
CA THR A 154 5.26 10.97 -7.79
C THR A 154 6.01 9.71 -7.37
N LYS A 155 6.53 9.69 -6.15
CA LYS A 155 7.28 8.53 -5.62
C LYS A 155 6.40 7.75 -4.65
N LEU A 156 6.48 6.42 -4.74
CA LEU A 156 5.92 5.49 -3.77
C LEU A 156 7.05 4.61 -3.23
N ILE A 157 7.22 4.57 -1.93
CA ILE A 157 8.25 3.77 -1.27
C ILE A 157 7.63 2.43 -0.84
N VAL A 158 8.14 1.34 -1.38
CA VAL A 158 7.73 -0.02 -1.04
C VAL A 158 8.76 -0.61 -0.09
N LYS A 159 8.34 -0.99 1.11
CA LYS A 159 9.17 -1.63 2.14
C LYS A 159 8.69 -3.05 2.43
N GLY A 160 9.61 -3.90 2.83
CA GLY A 160 9.31 -5.23 3.31
C GLY A 160 8.44 -5.25 4.55
N LYS A 161 7.98 -6.41 4.90
CA LYS A 161 7.20 -6.65 6.11
C LYS A 161 8.08 -6.52 7.36
N THR A 162 7.53 -5.92 8.41
CA THR A 162 8.13 -5.89 9.73
C THR A 162 7.90 -7.22 10.47
N LEU A 163 8.54 -7.39 11.64
CA LEU A 163 8.22 -8.49 12.55
C LEU A 163 6.74 -8.52 12.95
N ILE A 164 6.15 -7.35 13.17
CA ILE A 164 4.73 -7.22 13.50
C ILE A 164 3.85 -7.63 12.30
N ASP A 165 4.22 -7.22 11.08
CA ASP A 165 3.51 -7.62 9.87
C ASP A 165 3.60 -9.15 9.68
N SER A 166 4.80 -9.74 9.91
CA SER A 166 5.02 -11.18 9.86
C SER A 166 4.16 -11.94 10.88
N LEU A 167 4.05 -11.41 12.10
CA LEU A 167 3.19 -12.00 13.13
C LEU A 167 1.71 -11.95 12.74
N LYS A 168 1.26 -10.82 12.18
CA LYS A 168 -0.13 -10.69 11.68
C LYS A 168 -0.41 -11.67 10.53
N ASP A 169 0.53 -11.81 9.60
CA ASP A 169 0.41 -12.77 8.49
C ASP A 169 0.36 -14.21 9.02
N TRP A 170 1.20 -14.54 10.01
CA TRP A 170 1.19 -15.86 10.66
C TRP A 170 -0.16 -16.14 11.34
N ILE A 171 -0.73 -15.18 12.06
CA ILE A 171 -2.09 -15.29 12.63
C ILE A 171 -3.13 -15.47 11.52
N GLY A 172 -2.98 -14.75 10.41
CA GLY A 172 -3.83 -14.91 9.23
C GLY A 172 -3.77 -16.31 8.64
N LYS A 173 -2.57 -16.91 8.59
CA LYS A 173 -2.36 -18.30 8.16
C LYS A 173 -3.05 -19.28 9.12
N LEU A 174 -2.88 -19.13 10.44
CA LEU A 174 -3.55 -19.98 11.43
C LEU A 174 -5.08 -19.94 11.32
N LYS A 175 -5.63 -18.80 10.90
CA LYS A 175 -7.08 -18.62 10.69
C LYS A 175 -7.55 -19.07 9.31
N GLY A 176 -6.68 -19.70 8.49
CA GLY A 176 -7.00 -20.15 7.13
C GLY A 176 -7.25 -19.03 6.12
N LYS A 177 -6.85 -17.78 6.41
CA LYS A 177 -7.05 -16.63 5.52
C LYS A 177 -5.89 -16.42 4.55
N ILE A 178 -4.75 -17.03 4.81
CA ILE A 178 -3.53 -16.93 4.00
C ILE A 178 -2.96 -18.31 3.82
N GLN A 179 -2.63 -18.68 2.58
CA GLN A 179 -1.95 -19.91 2.21
C GLN A 179 -0.66 -19.60 1.46
N TYR A 180 0.36 -20.43 1.60
CA TYR A 180 1.63 -20.30 0.90
C TYR A 180 1.84 -21.56 0.07
N ASN A 181 1.92 -21.41 -1.26
CA ASN A 181 2.20 -22.45 -2.23
C ASN A 181 3.50 -22.12 -2.97
N LEU A 182 4.54 -21.74 -2.22
CA LEU A 182 5.88 -21.53 -2.78
C LEU A 182 6.51 -22.90 -3.01
N ASN A 183 6.59 -23.34 -4.26
CA ASN A 183 7.34 -24.52 -4.69
C ASN A 183 8.84 -24.19 -4.80
#